data_d580238c48f1154f2daecdd637527262
#
_entry.id   d580238c48f1154f2daecdd637527262
#
_cell.length_a   1.000
_cell.length_b   1.000
_cell.length_c   1.000
_cell.angle_alpha   90.00
_cell.angle_beta   90.00
_cell.angle_gamma   90.00
#
_symmetry.space_group_name_H-M   'P 1'
#
loop_
_entity.id
_entity.type
_entity.pdbx_description
1 polymer ?
#
loop_
_entity_poly.entity_id
_entity_poly.type
_entity_poly.pdbx_seq_one_letter_code
_entity_poly.pdbx_strand_id
1 'polypeptide(L)'
;MLDTSVRYYDSTMAGAPALPGVAGALIGLLDACGKDGFGSVTLNSLVVAGNVATGTVSAGHNFAMIGGAVGPVITIAGATPAGLNGTWRIASVPNSTTFTFATSGIADQTATGTITAKRAPLGFSKVFSGTNKAAYRADDVASSRLYLRVADDGTGAATYARVRGFETMSDVDTGTGPYPTDAQYSGGMYWGKSSAANSTARAWRLIGDSQGFALFVNHDGAGGWIGGLFVDIASEKAGDAYRSLLIGSPTATVSGMCYLPFTNNNYSNFMARSYTQTGSSVAVSKDTHRLSQSGMGAAGTGNSYPSPVGNQFYCAPVDIWETGSLLRGILPGIYSPLHTALSLTDGAVMTSVEGLPGRSLLIQRLSNSGTAYAVAIDITGPWR
;
A
#
# COMPACT_ATOMS: atom_id res chain seq x y z
N MET A 1 14.82 -15.76 9.13
CA MET A 1 13.41 -15.77 8.69
C MET A 1 13.27 -14.69 7.62
N LEU A 2 12.52 -14.95 6.55
CA LEU A 2 12.27 -13.93 5.53
C LEU A 2 11.40 -12.82 6.14
N ASP A 3 11.62 -11.56 5.69
CA ASP A 3 10.85 -10.42 6.15
C ASP A 3 9.36 -10.57 5.78
N THR A 4 8.48 -10.34 6.73
CA THR A 4 7.03 -10.41 6.57
C THR A 4 6.34 -9.05 6.77
N SER A 5 7.10 -7.97 6.93
CA SER A 5 6.56 -6.65 7.24
C SER A 5 5.76 -6.07 6.06
N VAL A 6 6.32 -6.12 4.84
CA VAL A 6 5.68 -5.57 3.64
C VAL A 6 4.81 -6.60 2.95
N ARG A 7 3.58 -6.21 2.60
CA ARG A 7 2.59 -7.05 1.91
C ARG A 7 2.12 -6.36 0.64
N TYR A 8 1.94 -7.18 -0.39
CA TYR A 8 1.43 -6.76 -1.69
C TYR A 8 0.15 -7.53 -2.01
N TYR A 9 -0.85 -6.80 -2.50
CA TYR A 9 -2.11 -7.35 -2.96
C TYR A 9 -2.51 -6.72 -4.29
N ASP A 10 -3.19 -7.48 -5.14
CA ASP A 10 -3.81 -6.98 -6.34
C ASP A 10 -5.14 -7.70 -6.64
N SER A 11 -5.91 -7.10 -7.55
CA SER A 11 -7.24 -7.57 -7.93
C SER A 11 -7.26 -8.91 -8.67
N THR A 12 -6.11 -9.43 -9.13
CA THR A 12 -6.04 -10.71 -9.85
C THR A 12 -5.88 -11.90 -8.91
N MET A 13 -5.59 -11.64 -7.64
CA MET A 13 -5.39 -12.67 -6.64
C MET A 13 -6.70 -13.37 -6.30
N ALA A 14 -6.66 -14.70 -6.16
CA ALA A 14 -7.84 -15.48 -5.80
C ALA A 14 -8.44 -15.01 -4.46
N GLY A 15 -9.74 -14.75 -4.44
CA GLY A 15 -10.44 -14.22 -3.27
C GLY A 15 -10.25 -12.71 -3.05
N ALA A 16 -9.56 -12.01 -3.96
CA ALA A 16 -9.44 -10.56 -3.89
C ALA A 16 -10.81 -9.88 -4.04
N PRO A 17 -11.10 -8.85 -3.23
CA PRO A 17 -12.37 -8.13 -3.33
C PRO A 17 -12.48 -7.39 -4.66
N ALA A 18 -13.67 -7.38 -5.24
CA ALA A 18 -13.97 -6.54 -6.39
C ALA A 18 -14.03 -5.06 -5.97
N LEU A 19 -13.56 -4.17 -6.83
CA LEU A 19 -13.64 -2.72 -6.62
C LEU A 19 -14.45 -2.07 -7.75
N PRO A 20 -15.79 -2.16 -7.72
CA PRO A 20 -16.65 -1.43 -8.65
C PRO A 20 -16.90 0.01 -8.20
N GLY A 21 -17.52 0.79 -9.10
CA GLY A 21 -17.98 2.16 -8.81
C GLY A 21 -19.29 2.19 -8.01
N VAL A 22 -19.35 1.48 -6.88
CA VAL A 22 -20.53 1.43 -5.99
C VAL A 22 -20.15 1.77 -4.55
N ALA A 23 -21.11 2.23 -3.77
CA ALA A 23 -20.89 2.56 -2.37
C ALA A 23 -20.45 1.33 -1.56
N GLY A 24 -19.51 1.52 -0.62
CA GLY A 24 -18.96 0.48 0.24
C GLY A 24 -17.86 -0.39 -0.38
N ALA A 25 -17.62 -0.31 -1.70
CA ALA A 25 -16.64 -1.18 -2.37
C ALA A 25 -15.20 -0.97 -1.87
N LEU A 26 -14.82 0.28 -1.61
CA LEU A 26 -13.49 0.58 -1.07
C LEU A 26 -13.34 0.07 0.37
N ILE A 27 -14.38 0.16 1.17
CA ILE A 27 -14.37 -0.38 2.55
C ILE A 27 -14.18 -1.90 2.52
N GLY A 28 -14.87 -2.61 1.62
CA GLY A 28 -14.68 -4.05 1.45
C GLY A 28 -13.24 -4.42 1.07
N LEU A 29 -12.60 -3.61 0.22
CA LEU A 29 -11.19 -3.78 -0.14
C LEU A 29 -10.27 -3.56 1.08
N LEU A 30 -10.48 -2.47 1.81
CA LEU A 30 -9.66 -2.15 2.99
C LEU A 30 -9.87 -3.15 4.13
N ASP A 31 -11.08 -3.68 4.32
CA ASP A 31 -11.33 -4.78 5.26
C ASP A 31 -10.53 -6.02 4.89
N ALA A 32 -10.58 -6.44 3.62
CA ALA A 32 -9.87 -7.63 3.17
C ALA A 32 -8.35 -7.49 3.24
N CYS A 33 -7.79 -6.36 2.79
CA CYS A 33 -6.33 -6.17 2.78
C CYS A 33 -5.78 -5.70 4.13
N GLY A 34 -6.51 -4.84 4.83
CA GLY A 34 -6.06 -4.23 6.08
C GLY A 34 -6.26 -5.09 7.31
N LYS A 35 -7.46 -5.69 7.45
CA LYS A 35 -7.93 -6.29 8.69
C LYS A 35 -8.03 -7.83 8.63
N ASP A 36 -8.66 -8.39 7.59
CA ASP A 36 -9.11 -9.78 7.63
C ASP A 36 -8.17 -10.76 6.91
N GLY A 37 -7.46 -10.31 5.87
CA GLY A 37 -6.82 -11.19 4.90
C GLY A 37 -7.87 -11.84 3.97
N PHE A 38 -7.42 -12.52 2.89
CA PHE A 38 -8.32 -13.14 1.93
C PHE A 38 -7.69 -14.32 1.19
N GLY A 39 -8.49 -15.04 0.41
CA GLY A 39 -8.03 -16.18 -0.39
C GLY A 39 -7.64 -17.38 0.47
N SER A 40 -8.47 -17.70 1.50
CA SER A 40 -8.23 -18.82 2.40
C SER A 40 -8.32 -20.16 1.67
N VAL A 41 -7.36 -21.04 1.93
CA VAL A 41 -7.34 -22.43 1.48
C VAL A 41 -7.08 -23.36 2.68
N THR A 42 -7.65 -24.57 2.63
CA THR A 42 -7.35 -25.63 3.61
C THR A 42 -6.21 -26.47 3.08
N LEU A 43 -5.20 -26.69 3.90
CA LEU A 43 -4.04 -27.51 3.55
C LEU A 43 -4.37 -29.00 3.72
N ASN A 44 -3.95 -29.82 2.77
CA ASN A 44 -3.96 -31.26 2.89
C ASN A 44 -2.83 -31.76 3.80
N SER A 45 -1.67 -31.09 3.73
CA SER A 45 -0.56 -31.35 4.63
C SER A 45 0.29 -30.10 4.84
N LEU A 46 0.99 -30.05 5.97
CA LEU A 46 2.06 -29.10 6.27
C LEU A 46 3.20 -29.87 6.92
N VAL A 47 4.32 -30.01 6.21
CA VAL A 47 5.47 -30.82 6.63
C VAL A 47 6.67 -29.91 6.83
N VAL A 48 7.33 -30.02 7.97
CA VAL A 48 8.61 -29.33 8.25
C VAL A 48 9.74 -30.34 8.08
N ALA A 49 10.72 -29.99 7.27
CA ALA A 49 11.96 -30.72 7.08
C ALA A 49 13.12 -29.75 6.83
N GLY A 50 14.19 -29.85 7.59
CA GLY A 50 15.41 -29.03 7.42
C GLY A 50 15.15 -27.53 7.52
N ASN A 51 14.31 -27.07 8.47
CA ASN A 51 13.89 -25.68 8.63
C ASN A 51 13.06 -25.11 7.47
N VAL A 52 12.47 -25.95 6.64
CA VAL A 52 11.55 -25.56 5.59
C VAL A 52 10.19 -26.22 5.82
N ALA A 53 9.13 -25.42 5.87
CA ALA A 53 7.76 -25.93 5.87
C ALA A 53 7.25 -25.98 4.43
N THR A 54 6.67 -27.14 4.07
CA THR A 54 6.03 -27.38 2.78
C THR A 54 4.54 -27.58 2.99
N GLY A 55 3.74 -26.66 2.45
CA GLY A 55 2.28 -26.75 2.44
C GLY A 55 1.76 -27.33 1.13
N THR A 56 0.79 -28.26 1.19
CA THR A 56 0.14 -28.82 0.01
C THR A 56 -1.38 -28.58 0.04
N VAL A 57 -1.96 -28.31 -1.14
CA VAL A 57 -3.39 -28.01 -1.33
C VAL A 57 -3.86 -28.72 -2.60
N SER A 58 -4.75 -29.72 -2.50
CA SER A 58 -5.16 -30.54 -3.66
C SER A 58 -5.91 -29.75 -4.74
N ALA A 59 -6.69 -28.75 -4.34
CA ALA A 59 -7.45 -27.88 -5.27
C ALA A 59 -6.65 -26.69 -5.84
N GLY A 60 -5.37 -26.56 -5.45
CA GLY A 60 -4.54 -25.41 -5.76
C GLY A 60 -4.68 -24.27 -4.73
N HIS A 61 -3.56 -23.62 -4.44
CA HIS A 61 -3.49 -22.54 -3.44
C HIS A 61 -3.56 -21.12 -4.03
N ASN A 62 -3.37 -20.97 -5.34
CA ASN A 62 -3.39 -19.68 -6.06
C ASN A 62 -2.43 -18.60 -5.48
N PHE A 63 -1.43 -19.00 -4.70
CA PHE A 63 -0.32 -18.13 -4.33
C PHE A 63 0.70 -18.08 -5.47
N ALA A 64 1.13 -16.89 -5.82
CA ALA A 64 2.12 -16.68 -6.87
C ALA A 64 3.24 -15.78 -6.37
N MET A 65 4.46 -15.99 -6.88
CA MET A 65 5.57 -15.07 -6.65
C MET A 65 5.33 -13.75 -7.36
N ILE A 66 5.48 -12.65 -6.67
CA ILE A 66 5.30 -11.30 -7.21
C ILE A 66 6.48 -11.01 -8.14
N GLY A 67 6.20 -10.78 -9.43
CA GLY A 67 7.24 -10.59 -10.45
C GLY A 67 8.24 -11.74 -10.55
N GLY A 68 7.87 -12.95 -10.11
CA GLY A 68 8.77 -14.10 -10.05
C GLY A 68 9.83 -14.03 -8.94
N ALA A 69 9.91 -12.95 -8.17
CA ALA A 69 11.01 -12.68 -7.26
C ALA A 69 10.62 -12.75 -5.77
N VAL A 70 9.48 -12.19 -5.38
CA VAL A 70 9.09 -12.03 -3.97
C VAL A 70 7.84 -12.85 -3.67
N GLY A 71 7.89 -13.71 -2.66
CA GLY A 71 6.73 -14.48 -2.23
C GLY A 71 5.70 -13.64 -1.50
N PRO A 72 4.40 -13.96 -1.62
CA PRO A 72 3.37 -13.32 -0.82
C PRO A 72 3.53 -13.66 0.66
N VAL A 73 3.03 -12.79 1.52
CA VAL A 73 2.95 -13.05 2.97
C VAL A 73 1.60 -13.70 3.26
N ILE A 74 1.63 -14.81 3.98
CA ILE A 74 0.46 -15.60 4.35
C ILE A 74 0.32 -15.74 5.87
N THR A 75 -0.88 -15.99 6.33
CA THR A 75 -1.17 -16.42 7.71
C THR A 75 -1.52 -17.91 7.69
N ILE A 76 -0.82 -18.69 8.48
CA ILE A 76 -1.16 -20.10 8.79
C ILE A 76 -1.93 -20.13 10.11
N ALA A 77 -2.99 -20.91 10.17
CA ALA A 77 -3.80 -21.13 11.37
C ALA A 77 -4.26 -22.60 11.48
N GLY A 78 -4.53 -23.03 12.71
CA GLY A 78 -5.05 -24.39 13.00
C GLY A 78 -4.01 -25.50 13.00
N ALA A 79 -2.71 -25.16 12.93
CA ALA A 79 -1.63 -26.13 12.96
C ALA A 79 -1.22 -26.52 14.39
N THR A 80 -0.89 -27.77 14.57
CA THR A 80 -0.16 -28.30 15.73
C THR A 80 1.15 -28.92 15.24
N PRO A 81 2.33 -28.45 15.72
CA PRO A 81 2.53 -27.56 16.86
C PRO A 81 2.15 -26.10 16.57
N ALA A 82 1.78 -25.38 17.63
CA ALA A 82 1.31 -23.99 17.54
C ALA A 82 2.34 -23.02 16.94
N GLY A 83 3.64 -23.33 17.01
CA GLY A 83 4.71 -22.52 16.42
C GLY A 83 4.64 -22.38 14.90
N LEU A 84 3.84 -23.19 14.21
CA LEU A 84 3.57 -23.06 12.77
C LEU A 84 2.47 -22.03 12.46
N ASN A 85 1.63 -21.70 13.45
CA ASN A 85 0.61 -20.66 13.29
C ASN A 85 1.26 -19.27 13.30
N GLY A 86 0.76 -18.38 12.46
CA GLY A 86 1.28 -17.02 12.37
C GLY A 86 1.54 -16.58 10.94
N THR A 87 2.36 -15.56 10.81
CA THR A 87 2.61 -14.88 9.53
C THR A 87 3.96 -15.32 8.94
N TRP A 88 3.92 -15.78 7.70
CA TRP A 88 5.07 -16.32 6.99
C TRP A 88 5.19 -15.73 5.58
N ARG A 89 6.39 -15.44 5.12
CA ARG A 89 6.62 -15.14 3.71
C ARG A 89 6.90 -16.44 2.96
N ILE A 90 6.17 -16.66 1.88
CA ILE A 90 6.43 -17.78 0.97
C ILE A 90 7.83 -17.62 0.38
N ALA A 91 8.64 -18.67 0.48
CA ALA A 91 9.99 -18.71 -0.07
C ALA A 91 9.98 -19.19 -1.52
N SER A 92 9.12 -20.16 -1.86
CA SER A 92 8.96 -20.66 -3.22
C SER A 92 7.56 -21.21 -3.47
N VAL A 93 7.19 -21.22 -4.73
CA VAL A 93 5.96 -21.83 -5.26
C VAL A 93 6.37 -22.81 -6.36
N PRO A 94 6.72 -24.08 -6.01
CA PRO A 94 7.15 -25.07 -6.97
C PRO A 94 6.08 -25.39 -8.03
N ASN A 95 4.81 -25.40 -7.64
CA ASN A 95 3.68 -25.64 -8.52
C ASN A 95 2.37 -25.09 -7.91
N SER A 96 1.24 -25.24 -8.60
CA SER A 96 -0.06 -24.72 -8.15
C SER A 96 -0.61 -25.35 -6.87
N THR A 97 -0.08 -26.49 -6.45
CA THR A 97 -0.55 -27.24 -5.27
C THR A 97 0.44 -27.23 -4.10
N THR A 98 1.64 -26.66 -4.29
CA THR A 98 2.73 -26.71 -3.30
C THR A 98 3.40 -25.36 -3.14
N PHE A 99 3.57 -24.92 -1.90
CA PHE A 99 4.37 -23.76 -1.54
C PHE A 99 5.26 -24.04 -0.35
N THR A 100 6.34 -23.29 -0.21
CA THR A 100 7.27 -23.43 0.92
C THR A 100 7.50 -22.12 1.64
N PHE A 101 7.84 -22.19 2.93
CA PHE A 101 8.32 -21.06 3.71
C PHE A 101 9.40 -21.50 4.71
N ALA A 102 10.30 -20.59 5.05
CA ALA A 102 11.36 -20.86 6.01
C ALA A 102 10.82 -20.86 7.44
N THR A 103 11.24 -21.85 8.24
CA THR A 103 10.94 -21.95 9.68
C THR A 103 12.26 -21.85 10.47
N SER A 104 12.16 -21.61 11.77
CA SER A 104 13.30 -21.71 12.67
C SER A 104 12.83 -22.20 14.04
N GLY A 105 13.59 -23.10 14.65
CA GLY A 105 13.28 -23.65 15.97
C GLY A 105 12.08 -24.58 15.99
N ILE A 106 11.61 -25.06 14.84
CA ILE A 106 10.53 -26.05 14.71
C ILE A 106 11.17 -27.35 14.21
N ALA A 107 11.04 -28.42 14.99
CA ALA A 107 11.58 -29.74 14.65
C ALA A 107 10.91 -30.30 13.38
N ASP A 108 11.62 -31.16 12.67
CA ASP A 108 11.11 -31.90 11.53
C ASP A 108 9.92 -32.76 11.92
N GLN A 109 8.78 -32.53 11.26
CA GLN A 109 7.52 -33.21 11.57
C GLN A 109 6.44 -32.93 10.52
N THR A 110 5.39 -33.74 10.56
CA THR A 110 4.12 -33.44 9.88
C THR A 110 3.17 -32.78 10.87
N ALA A 111 2.72 -31.58 10.57
CA ALA A 111 1.74 -30.86 11.37
C ALA A 111 0.37 -31.56 11.33
N THR A 112 -0.38 -31.45 12.43
CA THR A 112 -1.75 -31.95 12.54
C THR A 112 -2.75 -30.81 12.76
N GLY A 113 -4.05 -31.12 12.63
CA GLY A 113 -5.13 -30.14 12.80
C GLY A 113 -5.79 -29.76 11.47
N THR A 114 -6.82 -28.93 11.52
CA THR A 114 -7.43 -28.31 10.33
C THR A 114 -6.66 -27.06 9.98
N ILE A 115 -5.66 -27.21 9.12
CA ILE A 115 -4.70 -26.15 8.82
C ILE A 115 -5.21 -25.32 7.66
N THR A 116 -5.20 -24.01 7.82
CA THR A 116 -5.58 -23.06 6.77
C THR A 116 -4.43 -22.09 6.46
N ALA A 117 -4.39 -21.62 5.22
CA ALA A 117 -3.51 -20.55 4.77
C ALA A 117 -4.31 -19.50 4.03
N LYS A 118 -4.06 -18.22 4.31
CA LYS A 118 -4.64 -17.09 3.57
C LYS A 118 -3.61 -15.97 3.43
N ARG A 119 -3.81 -15.04 2.49
CA ARG A 119 -2.98 -13.82 2.45
C ARG A 119 -3.14 -13.06 3.75
N ALA A 120 -2.01 -12.73 4.38
CA ALA A 120 -2.00 -12.05 5.67
C ALA A 120 -2.50 -10.60 5.52
N PRO A 121 -3.33 -10.08 6.42
CA PRO A 121 -3.72 -8.66 6.41
C PRO A 121 -2.57 -7.76 6.84
N LEU A 122 -2.65 -6.45 6.56
CA LEU A 122 -1.64 -5.47 7.00
C LEU A 122 -1.56 -5.32 8.53
N GLY A 123 -2.64 -5.57 9.26
CA GLY A 123 -2.70 -5.37 10.71
C GLY A 123 -3.30 -4.00 11.07
N PHE A 124 -4.44 -3.71 10.46
CA PHE A 124 -5.28 -2.56 10.81
C PHE A 124 -6.59 -3.04 11.43
N SER A 125 -7.05 -2.36 12.45
CA SER A 125 -8.39 -2.53 13.00
C SER A 125 -9.36 -1.54 12.36
N LYS A 126 -10.57 -2.02 11.99
CA LYS A 126 -11.71 -1.17 11.73
C LYS A 126 -12.38 -0.82 13.07
N VAL A 127 -12.00 0.33 13.61
CA VAL A 127 -12.37 0.74 14.98
C VAL A 127 -13.81 1.21 15.05
N PHE A 128 -14.25 1.95 14.02
CA PHE A 128 -15.63 2.43 13.92
C PHE A 128 -16.19 2.11 12.54
N SER A 129 -17.50 1.89 12.47
CA SER A 129 -18.19 1.57 11.22
C SER A 129 -19.59 2.18 11.19
N GLY A 130 -20.07 2.48 10.00
CA GLY A 130 -21.44 2.92 9.69
C GLY A 130 -21.82 2.42 8.31
N THR A 131 -22.97 2.86 7.79
CA THR A 131 -23.40 2.48 6.44
C THR A 131 -22.43 3.06 5.40
N ASN A 132 -21.63 2.18 4.79
CA ASN A 132 -20.58 2.53 3.82
C ASN A 132 -19.57 3.57 4.36
N LYS A 133 -19.34 3.56 5.67
CA LYS A 133 -18.33 4.38 6.35
C LYS A 133 -17.52 3.52 7.29
N ALA A 134 -16.22 3.81 7.41
CA ALA A 134 -15.34 3.11 8.33
C ALA A 134 -14.22 4.03 8.82
N ALA A 135 -13.70 3.74 10.01
CA ALA A 135 -12.48 4.34 10.52
C ALA A 135 -11.48 3.23 10.86
N TYR A 136 -10.30 3.32 10.27
CA TYR A 136 -9.22 2.36 10.42
C TYR A 136 -8.09 2.94 11.25
N ARG A 137 -7.41 2.08 11.98
CA ARG A 137 -6.22 2.43 12.76
C ARG A 137 -5.24 1.25 12.74
N ALA A 138 -3.95 1.54 12.62
CA ALA A 138 -2.91 0.52 12.73
C ALA A 138 -2.91 -0.13 14.12
N ASP A 139 -2.77 -1.45 14.18
CA ASP A 139 -2.64 -2.20 15.43
C ASP A 139 -1.21 -2.14 15.98
N ASP A 140 -0.24 -1.92 15.10
CA ASP A 140 1.17 -1.77 15.46
C ASP A 140 1.35 -0.59 16.43
N VAL A 141 1.86 -0.90 17.63
CA VAL A 141 2.13 0.11 18.66
C VAL A 141 3.28 1.06 18.30
N ALA A 142 4.13 0.66 17.36
CA ALA A 142 5.17 1.51 16.82
C ALA A 142 4.65 2.55 15.82
N SER A 143 3.39 2.44 15.34
CA SER A 143 2.77 3.45 14.48
C SER A 143 2.34 4.69 15.28
N SER A 144 2.01 5.77 14.57
CA SER A 144 1.37 6.95 15.17
C SER A 144 -0.03 6.63 15.70
N ARG A 145 -0.65 5.56 15.19
CA ARG A 145 -2.01 5.09 15.52
C ARG A 145 -3.09 6.15 15.30
N LEU A 146 -2.86 7.07 14.38
CA LEU A 146 -3.88 8.01 13.93
C LEU A 146 -4.91 7.29 13.06
N TYR A 147 -6.08 7.88 12.93
CA TYR A 147 -7.22 7.24 12.26
C TYR A 147 -7.29 7.65 10.79
N LEU A 148 -7.62 6.70 9.93
CA LEU A 148 -8.09 6.94 8.57
C LEU A 148 -9.60 6.73 8.52
N ARG A 149 -10.37 7.79 8.37
CA ARG A 149 -11.80 7.72 8.10
C ARG A 149 -12.03 7.64 6.59
N VAL A 150 -12.87 6.70 6.18
CA VAL A 150 -13.30 6.50 4.80
C VAL A 150 -14.82 6.60 4.76
N ALA A 151 -15.35 7.54 3.97
CA ALA A 151 -16.76 7.65 3.64
C ALA A 151 -16.92 7.24 2.16
N ASP A 152 -17.40 6.03 1.94
CA ASP A 152 -17.67 5.43 0.64
C ASP A 152 -19.19 5.27 0.43
N ASP A 153 -19.94 6.26 0.87
CA ASP A 153 -21.40 6.25 0.94
C ASP A 153 -22.09 6.73 -0.35
N GLY A 154 -21.29 7.07 -1.37
CA GLY A 154 -21.81 7.54 -2.65
C GLY A 154 -22.23 9.00 -2.65
N THR A 155 -22.01 9.74 -1.55
CA THR A 155 -22.28 11.18 -1.49
C THR A 155 -21.43 11.92 -2.51
N GLY A 156 -22.05 12.62 -3.43
CA GLY A 156 -21.43 13.28 -4.58
C GLY A 156 -21.28 12.35 -5.78
N ALA A 157 -20.63 11.20 -5.68
CA ALA A 157 -20.63 10.14 -6.67
C ALA A 157 -20.06 8.82 -6.11
N ALA A 158 -20.58 7.68 -6.58
CA ALA A 158 -20.07 6.35 -6.20
C ALA A 158 -18.73 5.98 -6.86
N THR A 159 -18.15 6.87 -7.66
CA THR A 159 -16.87 6.66 -8.36
C THR A 159 -15.65 6.96 -7.50
N TYR A 160 -15.84 7.56 -6.33
CA TYR A 160 -14.79 7.87 -5.35
C TYR A 160 -15.31 7.71 -3.92
N ALA A 161 -14.38 7.63 -2.97
CA ALA A 161 -14.64 7.77 -1.54
C ALA A 161 -14.00 9.07 -1.02
N ARG A 162 -14.56 9.62 0.07
CA ARG A 162 -13.95 10.72 0.82
C ARG A 162 -13.11 10.14 1.94
N VAL A 163 -11.86 10.60 2.05
CA VAL A 163 -10.92 10.14 3.06
C VAL A 163 -10.40 11.31 3.89
N ARG A 164 -10.23 11.08 5.18
CA ARG A 164 -9.73 12.09 6.12
C ARG A 164 -8.98 11.40 7.26
N GLY A 165 -7.84 11.94 7.63
CA GLY A 165 -7.18 11.53 8.86
C GLY A 165 -7.78 12.21 10.09
N PHE A 166 -7.66 11.59 11.26
CA PHE A 166 -8.05 12.15 12.57
C PHE A 166 -7.02 11.78 13.63
N GLU A 167 -6.80 12.67 14.58
CA GLU A 167 -5.97 12.37 15.76
C GLU A 167 -6.70 11.43 16.72
N THR A 168 -7.96 11.71 17.00
CA THR A 168 -8.82 10.85 17.82
C THR A 168 -10.21 10.74 17.20
N MET A 169 -10.89 9.63 17.46
CA MET A 169 -12.29 9.44 17.08
C MET A 169 -13.06 8.76 18.21
N SER A 170 -14.33 9.13 18.38
CA SER A 170 -15.28 8.51 19.31
C SER A 170 -16.36 7.68 18.61
N ASP A 171 -16.62 7.96 17.33
CA ASP A 171 -17.45 7.17 16.42
C ASP A 171 -17.00 7.42 14.97
N VAL A 172 -17.70 6.83 13.97
CA VAL A 172 -17.32 6.92 12.56
C VAL A 172 -17.44 8.33 11.97
N ASP A 173 -18.23 9.20 12.55
CA ASP A 173 -18.47 10.56 12.07
C ASP A 173 -17.95 11.64 13.03
N THR A 174 -17.48 11.27 14.24
CA THR A 174 -17.04 12.21 15.29
C THR A 174 -15.58 11.97 15.66
N GLY A 175 -14.76 13.02 15.53
CA GLY A 175 -13.33 12.98 15.87
C GLY A 175 -12.74 14.36 16.06
N THR A 176 -11.51 14.42 16.55
CA THR A 176 -10.72 15.64 16.73
C THR A 176 -9.43 15.62 15.94
N GLY A 177 -8.85 16.78 15.68
CA GLY A 177 -7.64 16.92 14.89
C GLY A 177 -7.76 16.36 13.48
N PRO A 178 -8.77 16.77 12.67
CA PRO A 178 -8.91 16.31 11.29
C PRO A 178 -7.77 16.82 10.42
N TYR A 179 -7.24 15.96 9.53
CA TYR A 179 -6.29 16.34 8.48
C TYR A 179 -6.70 15.73 7.12
N PRO A 180 -6.96 16.59 6.10
CA PRO A 180 -7.08 18.04 6.17
C PRO A 180 -8.24 18.52 7.04
N THR A 181 -8.16 19.77 7.52
CA THR A 181 -9.29 20.46 8.17
C THR A 181 -10.36 20.81 7.14
N ASP A 182 -11.59 21.18 7.60
CA ASP A 182 -12.64 21.63 6.69
C ASP A 182 -12.32 22.96 6.00
N ALA A 183 -11.51 23.81 6.63
CA ALA A 183 -11.02 25.03 6.00
C ALA A 183 -10.02 24.75 4.87
N GLN A 184 -9.25 23.66 4.96
CA GLN A 184 -8.35 23.21 3.90
C GLN A 184 -9.16 22.48 2.80
N TYR A 185 -9.89 21.42 3.14
CA TYR A 185 -10.76 20.68 2.22
C TYR A 185 -11.96 20.12 2.97
N SER A 186 -13.12 20.76 2.76
CA SER A 186 -14.39 20.33 3.38
C SER A 186 -14.71 18.88 3.01
N GLY A 187 -15.00 18.06 4.03
CA GLY A 187 -15.27 16.64 3.88
C GLY A 187 -14.04 15.74 3.61
N GLY A 188 -12.81 16.28 3.52
CA GLY A 188 -11.55 15.53 3.30
C GLY A 188 -11.14 15.41 1.84
N MET A 189 -10.22 14.49 1.55
CA MET A 189 -9.65 14.23 0.23
C MET A 189 -10.48 13.20 -0.55
N TYR A 190 -10.17 13.04 -1.85
CA TYR A 190 -10.80 12.04 -2.71
C TYR A 190 -9.85 10.89 -3.00
N TRP A 191 -10.33 9.66 -2.84
CA TRP A 191 -9.73 8.43 -3.37
C TRP A 191 -10.67 7.85 -4.42
N GLY A 192 -10.21 7.79 -5.66
CA GLY A 192 -11.01 7.27 -6.77
C GLY A 192 -11.10 5.76 -6.77
N LYS A 193 -12.20 5.25 -7.30
CA LYS A 193 -12.47 3.81 -7.46
C LYS A 193 -12.74 3.41 -8.91
N SER A 194 -13.49 4.22 -9.64
CA SER A 194 -13.95 3.90 -10.99
C SER A 194 -14.25 5.18 -11.76
N SER A 195 -14.17 5.12 -13.08
CA SER A 195 -14.64 6.20 -13.97
C SER A 195 -16.15 6.21 -14.16
N ALA A 196 -16.85 5.14 -13.74
CA ALA A 196 -18.31 5.00 -13.89
C ALA A 196 -18.95 4.43 -12.62
N ALA A 197 -20.13 4.95 -12.30
CA ALA A 197 -20.96 4.46 -11.19
C ALA A 197 -21.72 3.20 -11.62
N ASN A 198 -21.04 2.06 -11.67
CA ASN A 198 -21.59 0.77 -12.06
C ASN A 198 -20.91 -0.39 -11.32
N SER A 199 -21.36 -1.61 -11.59
CA SER A 199 -20.84 -2.85 -10.98
C SER A 199 -19.56 -3.40 -11.64
N THR A 200 -19.02 -2.76 -12.67
CA THR A 200 -17.80 -3.22 -13.34
C THR A 200 -16.60 -3.06 -12.40
N ALA A 201 -15.98 -4.17 -12.03
CA ALA A 201 -14.80 -4.18 -11.17
C ALA A 201 -13.61 -3.54 -11.87
N ARG A 202 -12.84 -2.77 -11.12
CA ARG A 202 -11.59 -2.14 -11.56
C ARG A 202 -10.39 -2.89 -10.99
N ALA A 203 -9.32 -2.94 -11.77
CA ALA A 203 -8.05 -3.47 -11.27
C ALA A 203 -7.48 -2.53 -10.21
N TRP A 204 -6.88 -3.10 -9.17
CA TRP A 204 -6.27 -2.35 -8.10
C TRP A 204 -5.02 -3.06 -7.57
N ARG A 205 -4.14 -2.29 -6.93
CA ARG A 205 -2.99 -2.77 -6.15
C ARG A 205 -2.95 -2.05 -4.82
N LEU A 206 -2.64 -2.79 -3.76
CA LEU A 206 -2.41 -2.22 -2.43
C LEU A 206 -1.12 -2.81 -1.88
N ILE A 207 -0.20 -1.93 -1.48
CA ILE A 207 1.10 -2.31 -0.94
C ILE A 207 1.31 -1.55 0.36
N GLY A 208 1.77 -2.23 1.39
CA GLY A 208 1.99 -1.59 2.69
C GLY A 208 2.62 -2.49 3.73
N ASP A 209 2.83 -1.89 4.89
CA ASP A 209 3.25 -2.56 6.11
C ASP A 209 2.21 -2.33 7.23
N SER A 210 2.57 -2.67 8.49
CA SER A 210 1.71 -2.47 9.66
C SER A 210 1.48 -0.99 10.03
N GLN A 211 2.19 -0.04 9.40
CA GLN A 211 2.12 1.40 9.72
C GLN A 211 1.63 2.26 8.55
N GLY A 212 1.23 1.64 7.43
CA GLY A 212 0.67 2.37 6.32
C GLY A 212 0.63 1.61 5.02
N PHE A 213 -0.05 2.20 4.04
CA PHE A 213 -0.20 1.59 2.71
C PHE A 213 -0.40 2.63 1.61
N ALA A 214 -0.08 2.20 0.39
CA ALA A 214 -0.42 2.86 -0.86
C ALA A 214 -1.48 2.04 -1.59
N LEU A 215 -2.52 2.70 -2.08
CA LEU A 215 -3.57 2.12 -2.93
C LEU A 215 -3.48 2.72 -4.32
N PHE A 216 -3.52 1.87 -5.33
CA PHE A 216 -3.57 2.25 -6.74
C PHE A 216 -4.75 1.57 -7.42
N VAL A 217 -5.47 2.30 -8.27
CA VAL A 217 -6.67 1.83 -8.96
C VAL A 217 -6.59 2.18 -10.44
N ASN A 218 -6.76 1.20 -11.31
CA ASN A 218 -6.96 1.40 -12.74
C ASN A 218 -8.44 1.78 -12.97
N HIS A 219 -8.74 3.07 -12.78
CA HIS A 219 -10.11 3.57 -12.64
C HIS A 219 -10.95 3.47 -13.91
N ASP A 220 -10.33 3.51 -15.10
CA ASP A 220 -11.00 3.45 -16.39
C ASP A 220 -10.96 2.06 -17.05
N GLY A 221 -10.12 1.15 -16.54
CA GLY A 221 -9.87 -0.16 -17.13
C GLY A 221 -9.00 -0.13 -18.39
N ALA A 222 -8.50 1.06 -18.78
CA ALA A 222 -7.71 1.27 -20.00
C ALA A 222 -6.26 1.73 -19.69
N GLY A 223 -5.83 1.65 -18.42
CA GLY A 223 -4.48 2.02 -17.99
C GLY A 223 -4.40 3.37 -17.27
N GLY A 224 -5.53 4.01 -17.00
CA GLY A 224 -5.63 5.22 -16.18
C GLY A 224 -5.50 4.90 -14.69
N TRP A 225 -4.26 4.76 -14.19
CA TRP A 225 -4.01 4.49 -12.79
C TRP A 225 -4.03 5.76 -11.95
N ILE A 226 -4.79 5.73 -10.87
CA ILE A 226 -4.89 6.76 -9.83
C ILE A 226 -4.45 6.17 -8.50
N GLY A 227 -4.16 7.01 -7.50
CA GLY A 227 -3.71 6.47 -6.22
C GLY A 227 -3.87 7.41 -5.04
N GLY A 228 -3.74 6.84 -3.86
CA GLY A 228 -3.71 7.52 -2.58
C GLY A 228 -2.87 6.76 -1.57
N LEU A 229 -2.47 7.44 -0.50
CA LEU A 229 -1.66 6.86 0.57
C LEU A 229 -2.18 7.27 1.94
N PHE A 230 -2.04 6.34 2.88
CA PHE A 230 -2.11 6.61 4.31
C PHE A 230 -0.96 5.87 4.97
N VAL A 231 0.04 6.59 5.48
CA VAL A 231 1.29 5.99 5.92
C VAL A 231 1.99 6.86 6.97
N ASP A 232 2.60 6.25 7.96
CA ASP A 232 3.54 6.94 8.83
C ASP A 232 4.85 7.19 8.08
N ILE A 233 5.36 8.39 8.06
CA ILE A 233 6.68 8.70 7.49
C ILE A 233 7.81 8.27 8.43
N ALA A 234 9.00 8.03 7.89
CA ALA A 234 10.23 7.96 8.68
C ALA A 234 10.62 9.39 9.08
N SER A 235 10.10 9.85 10.21
CA SER A 235 10.25 11.24 10.66
C SER A 235 11.65 11.50 11.18
N GLU A 236 12.23 12.65 10.81
CA GLU A 236 13.48 13.18 11.39
C GLU A 236 13.31 13.62 12.86
N LYS A 237 12.07 13.85 13.28
CA LYS A 237 11.78 14.20 14.65
C LYS A 237 11.63 12.97 15.53
N ALA A 238 12.48 12.81 16.51
CA ALA A 238 12.35 11.77 17.53
C ALA A 238 11.01 11.91 18.29
N GLY A 239 10.30 10.79 18.49
CA GLY A 239 9.04 10.77 19.21
C GLY A 239 7.88 11.49 18.49
N ASP A 240 7.91 11.59 17.17
CA ASP A 240 6.86 12.22 16.38
C ASP A 240 5.56 11.42 16.42
N ALA A 241 4.65 11.82 17.29
CA ALA A 241 3.33 11.20 17.42
C ALA A 241 2.38 11.53 16.24
N TYR A 242 2.70 12.54 15.42
CA TYR A 242 1.87 13.05 14.34
C TYR A 242 2.49 12.83 12.96
N ARG A 243 3.31 11.76 12.81
CA ARG A 243 4.03 11.45 11.58
C ARG A 243 3.17 10.79 10.50
N SER A 244 1.87 10.60 10.72
CA SER A 244 0.97 10.04 9.72
C SER A 244 0.70 11.04 8.61
N LEU A 245 0.91 10.59 7.36
CA LEU A 245 0.71 11.32 6.13
C LEU A 245 -0.50 10.75 5.39
N LEU A 246 -1.46 11.61 5.05
CA LEU A 246 -2.56 11.31 4.14
C LEU A 246 -2.29 11.98 2.79
N ILE A 247 -2.28 11.18 1.73
CA ILE A 247 -2.21 11.66 0.35
C ILE A 247 -3.50 11.28 -0.38
N GLY A 248 -4.11 12.27 -1.03
CA GLY A 248 -5.30 12.10 -1.84
C GLY A 248 -5.46 13.25 -2.83
N SER A 249 -6.50 13.19 -3.65
CA SER A 249 -6.82 14.30 -4.56
C SER A 249 -7.61 15.39 -3.83
N PRO A 250 -7.32 16.67 -4.08
CA PRO A 250 -8.16 17.77 -3.62
C PRO A 250 -9.47 17.89 -4.42
N THR A 251 -9.55 17.24 -5.59
CA THR A 251 -10.69 17.33 -6.51
C THR A 251 -11.20 15.95 -6.89
N ALA A 252 -12.49 15.86 -7.25
CA ALA A 252 -13.12 14.64 -7.75
C ALA A 252 -12.79 14.34 -9.22
N THR A 253 -11.94 15.14 -9.88
CA THR A 253 -11.58 14.94 -11.27
C THR A 253 -10.57 13.81 -11.43
N VAL A 254 -10.68 13.04 -12.52
CA VAL A 254 -9.74 11.96 -12.81
C VAL A 254 -8.30 12.45 -12.89
N SER A 255 -8.04 13.57 -13.57
CA SER A 255 -6.71 14.15 -13.63
C SER A 255 -6.19 14.52 -12.23
N GLY A 256 -7.02 15.09 -11.39
CA GLY A 256 -6.66 15.38 -9.99
C GLY A 256 -6.28 14.12 -9.22
N MET A 257 -7.06 13.05 -9.33
CA MET A 257 -6.81 11.79 -8.64
C MET A 257 -5.63 10.99 -9.22
N CYS A 258 -5.24 11.25 -10.47
CA CYS A 258 -4.14 10.56 -11.13
C CYS A 258 -2.77 11.07 -10.69
N TYR A 259 -2.49 12.34 -10.89
CA TYR A 259 -1.12 12.85 -10.71
C TYR A 259 -0.94 13.85 -9.57
N LEU A 260 -1.96 14.59 -9.15
CA LEU A 260 -1.80 15.54 -8.03
C LEU A 260 -1.26 14.87 -6.75
N PRO A 261 -1.71 13.66 -6.34
CA PRO A 261 -1.13 12.97 -5.20
C PRO A 261 0.35 12.63 -5.36
N PHE A 262 0.88 12.61 -6.59
CA PHE A 262 2.26 12.18 -6.90
C PHE A 262 3.10 13.28 -7.55
N THR A 263 2.61 14.52 -7.56
CA THR A 263 3.38 15.68 -8.00
C THR A 263 3.99 16.43 -6.82
N ASN A 264 4.96 17.28 -7.13
CA ASN A 264 5.59 18.14 -6.13
C ASN A 264 4.67 19.33 -5.81
N ASN A 265 3.67 19.10 -4.94
CA ASN A 265 2.71 20.10 -4.49
C ASN A 265 2.41 19.94 -3.01
N ASN A 266 1.81 20.95 -2.40
CA ASN A 266 1.45 20.97 -0.99
C ASN A 266 -0.07 20.88 -0.71
N TYR A 267 -0.92 20.73 -1.73
CA TYR A 267 -2.38 20.72 -1.56
C TYR A 267 -3.01 19.32 -1.69
N SER A 268 -2.21 18.29 -1.86
CA SER A 268 -2.68 16.90 -1.90
C SER A 268 -2.14 16.05 -0.75
N ASN A 269 -1.35 16.61 0.15
CA ASN A 269 -0.62 15.88 1.19
C ASN A 269 -0.78 16.58 2.53
N PHE A 270 -1.29 15.87 3.52
CA PHE A 270 -1.59 16.45 4.84
C PHE A 270 -1.10 15.58 5.96
N MET A 271 -0.54 16.22 6.99
CA MET A 271 -0.21 15.62 8.28
C MET A 271 -1.07 16.29 9.37
N ALA A 272 -1.26 15.59 10.49
CA ALA A 272 -2.13 16.07 11.57
C ALA A 272 -1.62 17.38 12.20
N ARG A 273 -0.29 17.48 12.40
CA ARG A 273 0.37 18.66 13.00
C ARG A 273 1.75 18.90 12.39
N SER A 274 2.25 20.10 12.56
CA SER A 274 3.63 20.45 12.22
C SER A 274 4.66 19.67 13.09
N TYR A 275 5.93 19.80 12.76
CA TYR A 275 7.01 19.20 13.54
C TYR A 275 7.04 19.66 15.00
N THR A 276 6.46 20.83 15.32
CA THR A 276 6.32 21.32 16.71
C THR A 276 5.31 20.51 17.51
N GLN A 277 4.50 19.69 16.87
CA GLN A 277 3.40 18.90 17.44
C GLN A 277 2.26 19.76 18.04
N THR A 278 2.21 21.02 17.64
CA THR A 278 1.17 21.98 18.05
C THR A 278 0.33 22.42 16.85
N GLY A 279 -0.77 23.10 17.12
CA GLY A 279 -1.65 23.65 16.09
C GLY A 279 -2.60 22.60 15.49
N SER A 280 -2.89 22.74 14.21
CA SER A 280 -3.79 21.88 13.44
C SER A 280 -3.08 21.32 12.21
N SER A 281 -3.83 20.64 11.35
CA SER A 281 -3.35 20.03 10.11
C SER A 281 -2.46 20.97 9.29
N VAL A 282 -1.34 20.41 8.82
CA VAL A 282 -0.40 21.10 7.93
C VAL A 282 -0.36 20.42 6.58
N ALA A 283 -0.29 21.23 5.53
CA ALA A 283 0.03 20.78 4.20
C ALA A 283 1.56 20.58 4.09
N VAL A 284 1.96 19.47 3.45
CA VAL A 284 3.37 19.15 3.22
C VAL A 284 3.64 18.95 1.72
N SER A 285 4.86 19.22 1.29
CA SER A 285 5.31 18.94 -0.07
C SER A 285 6.16 17.67 -0.11
N LYS A 286 6.24 17.06 -1.29
CA LYS A 286 7.14 15.94 -1.57
C LYS A 286 8.26 16.44 -2.48
N ASP A 287 9.49 16.04 -2.21
CA ASP A 287 10.61 16.23 -3.09
C ASP A 287 11.28 14.90 -3.45
N THR A 288 11.81 14.82 -4.65
CA THR A 288 12.33 13.59 -5.22
C THR A 288 13.83 13.66 -5.53
N HIS A 289 14.57 14.57 -4.91
CA HIS A 289 16.00 14.80 -5.13
C HIS A 289 16.40 15.01 -6.62
N ARG A 290 15.46 15.37 -7.47
CA ARG A 290 15.72 15.63 -8.88
C ARG A 290 16.08 17.09 -9.10
N LEU A 291 17.29 17.35 -9.52
CA LEU A 291 17.69 18.65 -10.06
C LEU A 291 16.80 18.95 -11.28
N SER A 292 15.87 19.88 -11.16
CA SER A 292 15.02 20.44 -12.23
C SER A 292 13.69 19.75 -12.57
N GLN A 293 13.13 18.88 -11.72
CA GLN A 293 11.85 18.23 -12.08
C GLN A 293 10.76 18.35 -11.03
N SER A 294 9.61 18.83 -11.46
CA SER A 294 8.39 18.87 -10.68
C SER A 294 7.61 17.54 -10.84
N GLY A 295 7.76 16.63 -9.90
CA GLY A 295 6.95 15.42 -9.83
C GLY A 295 7.75 14.11 -9.88
N MET A 296 7.17 13.05 -9.33
CA MET A 296 7.76 11.72 -9.28
C MET A 296 7.69 11.06 -10.66
N GLY A 297 8.84 10.89 -11.34
CA GLY A 297 8.92 10.16 -12.60
C GLY A 297 8.10 10.75 -13.77
N ALA A 298 8.07 12.08 -13.93
CA ALA A 298 7.27 12.73 -14.96
C ALA A 298 7.61 12.27 -16.39
N ALA A 299 6.61 12.22 -17.26
CA ALA A 299 6.79 11.88 -18.67
C ALA A 299 7.73 12.83 -19.37
N GLY A 300 8.61 12.31 -20.22
CA GLY A 300 9.51 13.09 -21.10
C GLY A 300 10.73 13.68 -20.42
N THR A 301 10.94 13.44 -19.11
CA THR A 301 12.07 13.99 -18.37
C THR A 301 12.79 12.89 -17.61
N GLY A 302 14.09 12.79 -17.78
CA GLY A 302 14.94 11.76 -17.19
C GLY A 302 15.52 10.79 -18.24
N ASN A 303 16.39 9.91 -17.78
CA ASN A 303 17.01 8.91 -18.64
C ASN A 303 15.99 7.82 -19.00
N SER A 304 16.15 7.23 -20.18
CA SER A 304 15.43 6.01 -20.53
C SER A 304 15.81 4.86 -19.60
N TYR A 305 14.90 3.92 -19.39
CA TYR A 305 15.24 2.63 -18.80
C TYR A 305 15.30 1.57 -19.90
N PRO A 306 16.32 0.69 -19.90
CA PRO A 306 17.49 0.71 -19.01
C PRO A 306 18.39 1.91 -19.25
N SER A 307 19.14 2.33 -18.21
CA SER A 307 20.08 3.44 -18.33
C SER A 307 21.14 3.16 -19.39
N PRO A 308 21.39 4.05 -20.36
CA PRO A 308 22.40 3.81 -21.38
C PRO A 308 23.84 3.76 -20.85
N VAL A 309 24.08 4.26 -19.64
CA VAL A 309 25.42 4.31 -19.04
C VAL A 309 25.76 3.03 -18.29
N GLY A 310 24.86 2.49 -17.49
CA GLY A 310 25.13 1.33 -16.61
C GLY A 310 24.13 0.19 -16.78
N ASN A 311 23.17 0.33 -17.63
CA ASN A 311 22.09 -0.64 -17.86
C ASN A 311 21.26 -0.98 -16.60
N GLN A 312 21.30 -0.09 -15.60
CA GLN A 312 20.71 -0.29 -14.28
C GLN A 312 19.45 0.55 -14.09
N PHE A 313 18.68 0.20 -13.05
CA PHE A 313 17.55 0.99 -12.57
C PHE A 313 18.01 1.87 -11.41
N TYR A 314 17.74 3.17 -11.54
CA TYR A 314 18.05 4.18 -10.53
C TYR A 314 16.77 4.80 -9.97
N CYS A 315 16.73 5.00 -8.66
CA CYS A 315 15.65 5.70 -7.98
C CYS A 315 16.19 6.52 -6.79
N ALA A 316 15.39 7.46 -6.33
CA ALA A 316 15.69 8.30 -5.17
C ALA A 316 14.58 8.16 -4.12
N PRO A 317 14.88 8.31 -2.83
CA PRO A 317 13.88 8.43 -1.79
C PRO A 317 12.97 9.64 -2.05
N VAL A 318 11.83 9.67 -1.39
CA VAL A 318 10.88 10.79 -1.47
C VAL A 318 10.87 11.51 -0.14
N ASP A 319 11.39 12.73 -0.12
CA ASP A 319 11.41 13.57 1.06
C ASP A 319 10.06 14.25 1.28
N ILE A 320 9.71 14.43 2.54
CA ILE A 320 8.52 15.15 2.99
C ILE A 320 8.95 16.44 3.67
N TRP A 321 8.47 17.56 3.13
CA TRP A 321 8.86 18.90 3.58
C TRP A 321 7.65 19.67 4.09
N GLU A 322 7.80 20.31 5.25
CA GLU A 322 6.85 21.31 5.72
C GLU A 322 7.11 22.68 5.07
N THR A 323 6.12 23.56 5.14
CA THR A 323 6.24 24.94 4.72
C THR A 323 7.43 25.62 5.39
N GLY A 324 8.23 26.36 4.64
CA GLY A 324 9.44 26.99 5.14
C GLY A 324 10.71 26.15 4.99
N SER A 325 10.66 25.10 4.15
CA SER A 325 11.82 24.25 3.81
C SER A 325 12.36 23.43 5.01
N LEU A 326 11.44 22.91 5.83
CA LEU A 326 11.77 22.03 6.94
C LEU A 326 11.59 20.58 6.53
N LEU A 327 12.68 19.82 6.46
CA LEU A 327 12.63 18.39 6.22
C LEU A 327 11.91 17.70 7.38
N ARG A 328 10.75 17.09 7.10
CA ARG A 328 9.98 16.35 8.09
C ARG A 328 10.40 14.90 8.18
N GLY A 329 10.83 14.32 7.09
CA GLY A 329 11.22 12.91 7.02
C GLY A 329 11.13 12.37 5.60
N ILE A 330 11.18 11.05 5.49
CA ILE A 330 11.19 10.32 4.23
C ILE A 330 9.94 9.44 4.14
N LEU A 331 9.35 9.34 2.94
CA LEU A 331 8.27 8.41 2.65
C LEU A 331 8.83 6.98 2.56
N PRO A 332 8.51 6.08 3.51
CA PRO A 332 9.15 4.78 3.55
C PRO A 332 8.64 3.85 2.43
N GLY A 333 9.54 3.07 1.87
CA GLY A 333 9.21 2.04 0.89
C GLY A 333 8.77 2.55 -0.48
N ILE A 334 8.69 3.87 -0.69
CA ILE A 334 8.29 4.48 -1.95
C ILE A 334 9.43 5.36 -2.46
N TYR A 335 9.79 5.14 -3.71
CA TYR A 335 10.92 5.79 -4.38
C TYR A 335 10.45 6.47 -5.66
N SER A 336 11.13 7.54 -6.03
CA SER A 336 10.99 8.19 -7.33
C SER A 336 11.98 7.61 -8.34
N PRO A 337 11.54 6.95 -9.41
CA PRO A 337 12.43 6.55 -10.49
C PRO A 337 13.16 7.74 -11.11
N LEU A 338 14.46 7.61 -11.35
CA LEU A 338 15.25 8.63 -12.09
C LEU A 338 15.17 8.42 -13.62
N HIS A 339 14.20 7.62 -14.05
CA HIS A 339 13.90 7.31 -15.44
C HIS A 339 12.61 7.98 -15.88
N THR A 340 12.47 8.20 -17.19
CA THR A 340 11.17 8.64 -17.73
C THR A 340 10.12 7.56 -17.53
N ALA A 341 8.94 7.94 -17.06
CA ALA A 341 7.84 7.00 -16.81
C ALA A 341 7.42 6.24 -18.09
N LEU A 342 7.64 6.82 -19.27
CA LEU A 342 7.31 6.19 -20.56
C LEU A 342 8.22 5.00 -20.90
N SER A 343 9.44 4.96 -20.39
CA SER A 343 10.37 3.83 -20.58
C SER A 343 10.17 2.70 -19.55
N LEU A 344 9.34 2.91 -18.54
CA LEU A 344 9.06 1.94 -17.48
C LEU A 344 7.80 1.14 -17.80
N THR A 345 7.84 -0.17 -17.56
CA THR A 345 6.67 -1.04 -17.72
C THR A 345 5.87 -1.09 -16.42
N ASP A 346 4.56 -0.82 -16.48
CA ASP A 346 3.67 -0.94 -15.33
C ASP A 346 3.64 -2.38 -14.80
N GLY A 347 3.76 -2.54 -13.49
CA GLY A 347 3.79 -3.85 -12.83
C GLY A 347 5.13 -4.59 -12.94
N ALA A 348 6.13 -4.05 -13.62
CA ALA A 348 7.46 -4.66 -13.66
C ALA A 348 8.10 -4.65 -12.27
N VAL A 349 8.85 -5.71 -11.94
CA VAL A 349 9.60 -5.82 -10.68
C VAL A 349 11.10 -5.69 -10.99
N MET A 350 11.72 -4.66 -10.42
CA MET A 350 13.15 -4.39 -10.51
C MET A 350 13.86 -5.10 -9.34
N THR A 351 14.71 -6.09 -9.64
CA THR A 351 15.42 -6.90 -8.64
C THR A 351 16.87 -6.47 -8.45
N SER A 352 17.42 -5.69 -9.38
CA SER A 352 18.77 -5.10 -9.32
C SER A 352 18.63 -3.59 -9.30
N VAL A 353 18.53 -3.05 -8.10
CA VAL A 353 18.30 -1.61 -7.86
C VAL A 353 19.59 -1.01 -7.31
N GLU A 354 20.13 -0.02 -8.01
CA GLU A 354 21.36 0.66 -7.57
C GLU A 354 21.13 1.36 -6.23
N GLY A 355 22.05 1.15 -5.30
CA GLY A 355 21.98 1.69 -3.95
C GLY A 355 21.01 0.98 -3.00
N LEU A 356 20.26 -0.03 -3.46
CA LEU A 356 19.28 -0.78 -2.66
C LEU A 356 19.49 -2.29 -2.77
N PRO A 357 20.63 -2.83 -2.31
CA PRO A 357 20.93 -4.25 -2.44
C PRO A 357 19.90 -5.12 -1.73
N GLY A 358 19.48 -6.20 -2.38
CA GLY A 358 18.47 -7.14 -1.85
C GLY A 358 17.04 -6.63 -1.87
N ARG A 359 16.76 -5.44 -2.41
CA ARG A 359 15.41 -4.93 -2.59
C ARG A 359 14.86 -5.30 -3.97
N SER A 360 13.55 -5.52 -3.99
CA SER A 360 12.77 -5.66 -5.21
C SER A 360 11.71 -4.57 -5.23
N LEU A 361 11.73 -3.74 -6.28
CA LEU A 361 10.81 -2.62 -6.41
C LEU A 361 9.78 -2.88 -7.50
N LEU A 362 8.51 -2.77 -7.18
CA LEU A 362 7.42 -2.79 -8.14
C LEU A 362 7.28 -1.40 -8.80
N ILE A 363 7.26 -1.36 -10.11
CA ILE A 363 6.95 -0.13 -10.85
C ILE A 363 5.44 0.04 -10.93
N GLN A 364 4.94 1.14 -10.40
CA GLN A 364 3.57 1.57 -10.57
C GLN A 364 3.52 2.83 -11.43
N ARG A 365 2.98 2.69 -12.62
CA ARG A 365 2.70 3.85 -13.47
C ARG A 365 1.37 4.48 -13.06
N LEU A 366 1.31 5.79 -13.21
CA LEU A 366 0.11 6.59 -13.02
C LEU A 366 -0.06 7.39 -14.32
N SER A 367 -1.20 7.31 -14.94
CA SER A 367 -1.40 7.94 -16.25
C SER A 367 -2.82 8.45 -16.41
N ASN A 368 -2.92 9.59 -17.11
CA ASN A 368 -4.16 10.12 -17.62
C ASN A 368 -3.88 10.87 -18.93
N SER A 369 -4.55 10.49 -20.02
CA SER A 369 -4.53 11.21 -21.29
C SER A 369 -3.12 11.61 -21.79
N GLY A 370 -2.17 10.67 -21.79
CA GLY A 370 -0.81 10.90 -22.32
C GLY A 370 0.22 11.43 -21.32
N THR A 371 -0.20 11.93 -20.16
CA THR A 371 0.73 12.28 -19.07
C THR A 371 0.95 11.05 -18.18
N ALA A 372 2.19 10.66 -17.98
CA ALA A 372 2.54 9.52 -17.15
C ALA A 372 3.52 9.91 -16.05
N TYR A 373 3.30 9.39 -14.86
CA TYR A 373 4.20 9.39 -13.73
C TYR A 373 4.51 7.96 -13.33
N ALA A 374 5.54 7.73 -12.56
CA ALA A 374 5.84 6.43 -12.01
C ALA A 374 6.38 6.56 -10.59
N VAL A 375 6.03 5.58 -9.77
CA VAL A 375 6.65 5.34 -8.47
C VAL A 375 7.22 3.93 -8.46
N ALA A 376 8.30 3.72 -7.72
CA ALA A 376 8.85 2.41 -7.46
C ALA A 376 8.61 2.06 -5.99
N ILE A 377 8.02 0.90 -5.72
CA ILE A 377 7.54 0.55 -4.38
C ILE A 377 8.27 -0.72 -3.93
N ASP A 378 8.93 -0.66 -2.81
CA ASP A 378 9.59 -1.82 -2.21
C ASP A 378 8.56 -2.87 -1.77
N ILE A 379 8.65 -4.05 -2.37
CA ILE A 379 7.81 -5.21 -2.05
C ILE A 379 8.54 -6.25 -1.20
N THR A 380 9.81 -6.02 -0.90
CA THR A 380 10.65 -6.93 -0.10
C THR A 380 10.54 -6.59 1.38
N GLY A 381 10.72 -5.32 1.76
CA GLY A 381 10.75 -4.84 3.14
C GLY A 381 12.07 -5.16 3.87
N PRO A 382 12.20 -4.72 5.13
CA PRO A 382 11.28 -3.81 5.82
C PRO A 382 11.33 -2.38 5.24
N TRP A 383 10.23 -1.63 5.41
CA TRP A 383 10.21 -0.22 5.02
C TRP A 383 10.88 0.69 6.08
N ARG A 384 10.99 0.19 7.32
CA ARG A 384 11.57 0.88 8.48
C ARG A 384 12.51 -0.02 9.25
#